data_83396d181df41dd83a62c878562e0857
#
_entry.id   83396d181df41dd83a62c878562e0857
#
_cell.length_a   1.000
_cell.length_b   1.000
_cell.length_c   1.000
_cell.angle_alpha   90.00
_cell.angle_beta   90.00
_cell.angle_gamma   90.00
#
_symmetry.space_group_name_H-M   'P 1'
#
loop_
_entity.id
_entity.type
_entity.pdbx_description
1 polymer ?
#
loop_
_entity_poly.entity_id
_entity_poly.type
_entity_poly.pdbx_seq_one_letter_code
_entity_poly.pdbx_strand_id
1 'polypeptide(L)'
;MRLTELLSVNRVLVRGRDSRASPSSLSKRDAIDVLAELLGEGAGVPRDEVADVLAEREALQSTGIGDGVAIPHGALANLDKQWAALLIVPEGMEFEAIDGTKVYLLFAVVGPKRATGEHLKTLARISRLLRNKAFRDQLISAESGKAAYDLLVAEETDRQ
;
A
#
# COMPACT_ATOMS: atom_id res chain seq x y z
N MET A 1 -4.99 -2.25 17.38
CA MET A 1 -3.86 -2.46 16.46
C MET A 1 -3.66 -1.23 15.57
N ARG A 2 -2.43 -0.84 15.38
CA ARG A 2 -2.08 0.29 14.51
C ARG A 2 -1.64 -0.22 13.15
N LEU A 3 -1.96 0.52 12.09
CA LEU A 3 -1.50 0.18 10.74
C LEU A 3 0.03 0.14 10.65
N THR A 4 0.71 1.02 11.38
CA THR A 4 2.17 1.06 11.39
C THR A 4 2.80 -0.19 12.00
N GLU A 5 2.04 -1.00 12.74
CA GLU A 5 2.50 -2.30 13.19
C GLU A 5 2.56 -3.33 12.06
N LEU A 6 1.78 -3.11 11.00
CA LEU A 6 1.78 -3.96 9.80
C LEU A 6 2.82 -3.51 8.78
N LEU A 7 3.31 -2.28 8.90
CA LEU A 7 4.36 -1.69 8.09
C LEU A 7 5.70 -1.81 8.78
N SER A 8 6.76 -1.49 8.05
CA SER A 8 8.03 -1.12 8.65
C SER A 8 8.63 -0.06 7.74
N VAL A 9 9.65 0.64 8.21
CA VAL A 9 10.29 1.70 7.42
C VAL A 9 10.79 1.16 6.08
N ASN A 10 11.18 -0.12 6.01
CA ASN A 10 11.67 -0.75 4.79
C ASN A 10 10.57 -0.99 3.74
N ARG A 11 9.32 -0.96 4.14
CA ARG A 11 8.20 -1.22 3.26
C ARG A 11 7.37 0.03 2.97
N VAL A 12 7.98 1.20 3.15
CA VAL A 12 7.39 2.48 2.73
C VAL A 12 8.39 3.14 1.78
N LEU A 13 8.00 3.29 0.52
CA LEU A 13 8.85 3.86 -0.52
C LEU A 13 8.21 5.06 -1.17
N VAL A 14 9.02 6.07 -1.47
CA VAL A 14 8.60 7.24 -2.27
C VAL A 14 9.31 7.14 -3.61
N ARG A 15 8.56 6.92 -4.68
CA ARG A 15 9.11 6.77 -6.03
C ARG A 15 9.86 8.05 -6.44
N GLY A 16 11.06 7.86 -6.96
CA GLY A 16 11.92 8.96 -7.38
C GLY A 16 12.76 9.55 -6.26
N ARG A 17 12.54 9.15 -5.01
CA ARG A 17 13.31 9.62 -3.85
C ARG A 17 14.02 8.50 -3.13
N ASP A 18 13.42 7.30 -3.18
CA ASP A 18 14.06 6.08 -2.67
C ASP A 18 14.53 5.26 -3.87
N SER A 19 15.77 4.78 -3.82
CA SER A 19 16.41 4.13 -4.97
C SER A 19 15.69 2.87 -5.45
N ARG A 20 14.95 2.19 -4.57
CA ARG A 20 14.25 0.95 -4.92
C ARG A 20 12.99 1.16 -5.76
N ALA A 21 12.49 2.38 -5.85
CA ALA A 21 11.21 2.68 -6.47
C ALA A 21 11.33 3.40 -7.80
N SER A 22 12.36 3.11 -8.60
CA SER A 22 12.75 3.94 -9.74
C SER A 22 12.73 3.30 -11.12
N PRO A 23 11.66 2.73 -11.63
CA PRO A 23 11.57 2.58 -13.08
C PRO A 23 11.25 3.95 -13.71
N SER A 24 11.67 4.16 -14.96
CA SER A 24 11.44 5.42 -15.67
C SER A 24 9.95 5.68 -15.91
N SER A 25 9.17 4.62 -16.04
CA SER A 25 7.71 4.69 -16.09
C SER A 25 7.13 3.64 -15.17
N LEU A 26 5.96 3.90 -14.62
CA LEU A 26 5.34 3.00 -13.68
C LEU A 26 3.95 2.61 -14.17
N SER A 27 3.81 1.39 -14.67
CA SER A 27 2.52 0.83 -15.01
C SER A 27 1.83 0.28 -13.77
N LYS A 28 0.54 0.00 -13.87
CA LYS A 28 -0.20 -0.66 -12.80
C LYS A 28 0.47 -1.96 -12.37
N ARG A 29 0.94 -2.77 -13.34
CA ARG A 29 1.62 -4.03 -13.04
C ARG A 29 2.96 -3.78 -12.34
N ASP A 30 3.71 -2.78 -12.77
CA ASP A 30 4.98 -2.43 -12.13
C ASP A 30 4.77 -2.07 -10.67
N ALA A 31 3.74 -1.30 -10.36
CA ALA A 31 3.42 -0.92 -8.99
C ALA A 31 3.07 -2.14 -8.14
N ILE A 32 2.27 -3.05 -8.70
CA ILE A 32 1.93 -4.30 -8.01
C ILE A 32 3.20 -5.13 -7.74
N ASP A 33 4.11 -5.20 -8.70
CA ASP A 33 5.36 -5.96 -8.53
C ASP A 33 6.25 -5.36 -7.45
N VAL A 34 6.35 -4.02 -7.38
CA VAL A 34 7.11 -3.34 -6.31
C VAL A 34 6.51 -3.67 -4.94
N LEU A 35 5.20 -3.55 -4.82
CA LEU A 35 4.53 -3.86 -3.56
C LEU A 35 4.68 -5.34 -3.18
N ALA A 36 4.58 -6.22 -4.17
CA ALA A 36 4.74 -7.66 -3.94
C ALA A 36 6.15 -8.00 -3.45
N GLU A 37 7.18 -7.32 -3.98
CA GLU A 37 8.54 -7.52 -3.53
C GLU A 37 8.70 -7.10 -2.07
N LEU A 38 8.17 -5.93 -1.71
CA LEU A 38 8.24 -5.44 -0.33
C LEU A 38 7.50 -6.37 0.64
N LEU A 39 6.30 -6.78 0.29
CA LEU A 39 5.50 -7.67 1.12
C LEU A 39 6.14 -9.05 1.23
N GLY A 40 6.66 -9.56 0.13
CA GLY A 40 7.32 -10.87 0.10
C GLY A 40 8.57 -10.92 0.96
N GLU A 41 9.39 -9.87 0.93
CA GLU A 41 10.57 -9.77 1.78
C GLU A 41 10.20 -9.79 3.26
N GLY A 42 9.14 -9.04 3.63
CA GLY A 42 8.68 -9.00 5.01
C GLY A 42 8.11 -10.33 5.48
N ALA A 43 7.23 -10.90 4.69
CA ALA A 43 6.47 -12.10 5.07
C ALA A 43 7.24 -13.42 4.84
N GLY A 44 8.35 -13.37 4.10
CA GLY A 44 9.08 -14.59 3.75
C GLY A 44 8.37 -15.41 2.67
N VAL A 45 7.67 -14.76 1.75
CA VAL A 45 6.92 -15.38 0.66
C VAL A 45 7.51 -14.92 -0.67
N PRO A 46 7.62 -15.80 -1.68
CA PRO A 46 8.13 -15.38 -2.99
C PRO A 46 7.33 -14.22 -3.59
N ARG A 47 8.03 -13.26 -4.18
CA ARG A 47 7.41 -12.10 -4.81
C ARG A 47 6.30 -12.48 -5.79
N ASP A 48 6.56 -13.46 -6.65
CA ASP A 48 5.59 -13.84 -7.68
C ASP A 48 4.29 -14.36 -7.10
N GLU A 49 4.36 -15.06 -5.98
CA GLU A 49 3.16 -15.56 -5.30
C GLU A 49 2.33 -14.40 -4.76
N VAL A 50 2.97 -13.40 -4.17
CA VAL A 50 2.28 -12.20 -3.68
C VAL A 50 1.72 -11.40 -4.86
N ALA A 51 2.51 -11.22 -5.92
CA ALA A 51 2.08 -10.47 -7.09
C ALA A 51 0.84 -11.10 -7.74
N ASP A 52 0.82 -12.43 -7.84
CA ASP A 52 -0.32 -13.14 -8.44
C ASP A 52 -1.60 -12.91 -7.63
N VAL A 53 -1.52 -12.98 -6.32
CA VAL A 53 -2.68 -12.76 -5.44
C VAL A 53 -3.21 -11.32 -5.57
N LEU A 54 -2.32 -10.35 -5.57
CA LEU A 54 -2.70 -8.94 -5.72
C LEU A 54 -3.31 -8.70 -7.10
N ALA A 55 -2.71 -9.25 -8.16
CA ALA A 55 -3.19 -9.08 -9.53
C ALA A 55 -4.55 -9.75 -9.73
N GLU A 56 -4.78 -10.93 -9.16
CA GLU A 56 -6.08 -11.61 -9.24
C GLU A 56 -7.19 -10.77 -8.63
N ARG A 57 -6.92 -10.17 -7.46
CA ARG A 57 -7.93 -9.30 -6.81
C ARG A 57 -8.18 -8.06 -7.66
N GLU A 58 -7.14 -7.48 -8.21
CA GLU A 58 -7.25 -6.27 -9.03
C GLU A 58 -8.02 -6.53 -10.32
N ALA A 59 -7.90 -7.73 -10.88
CA ALA A 59 -8.60 -8.12 -12.11
C ALA A 59 -10.12 -8.18 -11.93
N LEU A 60 -10.61 -8.37 -10.71
CA LEU A 60 -12.05 -8.40 -10.42
C LEU A 60 -12.63 -6.99 -10.48
N GLN A 61 -11.96 -6.03 -9.88
CA GLN A 61 -12.34 -4.63 -9.86
C GLN A 61 -11.19 -3.84 -9.28
N SER A 62 -10.92 -2.65 -9.81
CA SER A 62 -9.81 -1.85 -9.31
C SER A 62 -9.94 -1.58 -7.80
N THR A 63 -8.81 -1.67 -7.11
CA THR A 63 -8.70 -1.29 -5.70
C THR A 63 -8.40 0.20 -5.53
N GLY A 64 -8.38 0.96 -6.62
CA GLY A 64 -8.34 2.42 -6.58
C GLY A 64 -9.68 2.95 -6.11
N ILE A 65 -9.70 3.50 -4.90
CA ILE A 65 -10.95 3.89 -4.21
C ILE A 65 -11.32 5.35 -4.41
N GLY A 66 -10.57 6.08 -5.23
CA GLY A 66 -10.76 7.51 -5.43
C GLY A 66 -9.81 8.32 -4.56
N ASP A 67 -9.83 9.63 -4.75
CA ASP A 67 -8.98 10.59 -4.01
C ASP A 67 -7.48 10.30 -4.15
N GLY A 68 -7.08 9.59 -5.20
CA GLY A 68 -5.68 9.28 -5.44
C GLY A 68 -5.15 8.11 -4.61
N VAL A 69 -6.02 7.27 -4.06
CA VAL A 69 -5.65 6.16 -3.19
C VAL A 69 -6.04 4.82 -3.82
N ALA A 70 -5.16 3.85 -3.73
CA ALA A 70 -5.47 2.45 -4.05
C ALA A 70 -5.06 1.57 -2.88
N ILE A 71 -5.79 0.47 -2.67
CA ILE A 71 -5.51 -0.47 -1.59
C ILE A 71 -5.43 -1.88 -2.17
N PRO A 72 -4.36 -2.19 -2.92
CA PRO A 72 -4.17 -3.56 -3.42
C PRO A 72 -4.11 -4.52 -2.23
N HIS A 73 -4.83 -5.64 -2.32
CA HIS A 73 -4.87 -6.55 -1.19
C HIS A 73 -5.17 -7.97 -1.64
N GLY A 74 -4.88 -8.92 -0.77
CA GLY A 74 -5.14 -10.31 -1.04
C GLY A 74 -4.89 -11.17 0.18
N ALA A 75 -5.22 -12.46 0.06
CA ALA A 75 -5.05 -13.42 1.13
C ALA A 75 -4.14 -14.55 0.67
N LEU A 76 -3.27 -15.01 1.58
CA LEU A 76 -2.34 -16.11 1.34
C LEU A 76 -2.52 -17.16 2.43
N ALA A 77 -2.46 -18.44 2.03
CA ALA A 77 -2.73 -19.55 2.95
C ALA A 77 -1.69 -19.67 4.07
N ASN A 78 -0.44 -19.31 3.77
CA ASN A 78 0.69 -19.59 4.66
C ASN A 78 1.06 -18.44 5.61
N LEU A 79 0.26 -17.40 5.69
CA LEU A 79 0.55 -16.28 6.56
C LEU A 79 -0.05 -16.47 7.95
N ASP A 80 0.70 -16.04 8.97
CA ASP A 80 0.25 -16.06 10.36
C ASP A 80 -0.40 -14.74 10.76
N LYS A 81 -0.03 -13.67 10.06
CA LYS A 81 -0.49 -12.31 10.38
C LYS A 81 -0.56 -11.48 9.10
N GLN A 82 -1.09 -10.27 9.22
CA GLN A 82 -1.13 -9.33 8.11
C GLN A 82 0.20 -8.61 7.93
N TRP A 83 0.49 -8.27 6.67
CA TRP A 83 1.66 -7.47 6.29
C TRP A 83 1.20 -6.35 5.37
N ALA A 84 1.78 -5.17 5.53
CA ALA A 84 1.43 -4.02 4.69
C ALA A 84 2.66 -3.37 4.11
N ALA A 85 2.48 -2.69 2.98
CA ALA A 85 3.50 -1.89 2.30
C ALA A 85 2.84 -0.66 1.70
N LEU A 86 3.58 0.43 1.62
CA LEU A 86 3.08 1.67 1.02
C LEU A 86 4.04 2.15 -0.05
N LEU A 87 3.50 2.36 -1.25
CA LEU A 87 4.23 2.99 -2.34
C LEU A 87 3.60 4.37 -2.59
N ILE A 88 4.42 5.40 -2.53
CA ILE A 88 4.01 6.78 -2.80
C ILE A 88 4.55 7.17 -4.17
N VAL A 89 3.67 7.67 -5.04
CA VAL A 89 4.00 8.08 -6.41
C VAL A 89 3.68 9.57 -6.52
N PRO A 90 4.66 10.46 -6.24
CA PRO A 90 4.38 11.91 -6.16
C PRO A 90 3.80 12.52 -7.44
N GLU A 91 4.16 12.02 -8.60
CA GLU A 91 3.63 12.49 -9.89
C GLU A 91 2.31 11.82 -10.26
N GLY A 92 1.88 10.82 -9.50
CA GLY A 92 0.68 10.06 -9.80
C GLY A 92 0.89 9.04 -10.91
N MET A 93 0.01 8.07 -11.00
CA MET A 93 0.04 7.03 -12.02
C MET A 93 -1.36 6.60 -12.42
N GLU A 94 -1.49 6.04 -13.62
CA GLU A 94 -2.73 5.43 -14.06
C GLU A 94 -2.90 4.08 -13.39
N PHE A 95 -3.99 3.90 -12.65
CA PHE A 95 -4.29 2.66 -11.96
C PHE A 95 -5.69 2.15 -12.27
N GLU A 96 -6.35 2.77 -13.24
CA GLU A 96 -7.73 2.44 -13.60
C GLU A 96 -8.66 2.56 -12.39
N ALA A 97 -8.44 3.59 -11.57
CA ALA A 97 -9.26 3.84 -10.39
C ALA A 97 -10.72 4.07 -10.78
N ILE A 98 -11.63 3.76 -9.85
CA ILE A 98 -13.07 3.85 -10.08
C ILE A 98 -13.49 5.26 -10.52
N ASP A 99 -12.88 6.31 -9.95
CA ASP A 99 -13.19 7.70 -10.30
C ASP A 99 -12.41 8.22 -11.51
N GLY A 100 -11.59 7.37 -12.15
CA GLY A 100 -10.81 7.76 -13.33
C GLY A 100 -9.63 8.68 -13.05
N THR A 101 -9.33 9.00 -11.79
CA THR A 101 -8.21 9.88 -11.44
C THR A 101 -6.93 9.10 -11.23
N LYS A 102 -5.79 9.79 -11.26
CA LYS A 102 -4.50 9.18 -10.98
C LYS A 102 -4.42 8.75 -9.53
N VAL A 103 -3.58 7.75 -9.27
CA VAL A 103 -3.30 7.26 -7.92
C VAL A 103 -1.92 7.72 -7.51
N TYR A 104 -1.82 8.21 -6.28
CA TYR A 104 -0.58 8.73 -5.70
C TYR A 104 -0.13 7.89 -4.49
N LEU A 105 -1.07 7.21 -3.83
CA LEU A 105 -0.80 6.41 -2.64
C LEU A 105 -1.35 5.00 -2.84
N LEU A 106 -0.46 4.01 -2.79
CA LEU A 106 -0.84 2.60 -2.91
C LEU A 106 -0.48 1.90 -1.60
N PHE A 107 -1.50 1.61 -0.80
CA PHE A 107 -1.33 0.98 0.50
C PHE A 107 -1.76 -0.49 0.37
N ALA A 108 -0.79 -1.38 0.22
CA ALA A 108 -1.07 -2.80 -0.03
C ALA A 108 -1.10 -3.60 1.26
N VAL A 109 -1.97 -4.61 1.32
CA VAL A 109 -2.11 -5.50 2.48
C VAL A 109 -2.27 -6.94 2.02
N VAL A 110 -1.54 -7.84 2.65
CA VAL A 110 -1.80 -9.28 2.53
C VAL A 110 -2.02 -9.86 3.93
N GLY A 111 -2.86 -10.86 4.02
CA GLY A 111 -3.15 -11.47 5.31
C GLY A 111 -3.54 -12.94 5.17
N PRO A 112 -3.71 -13.64 6.29
CA PRO A 112 -4.11 -15.05 6.27
C PRO A 112 -5.52 -15.23 5.70
N LYS A 113 -5.71 -16.27 4.91
CA LYS A 113 -7.03 -16.60 4.35
C LYS A 113 -8.09 -16.80 5.42
N ARG A 114 -7.70 -17.30 6.60
CA ARG A 114 -8.62 -17.58 7.70
C ARG A 114 -9.03 -16.35 8.52
N ALA A 115 -8.43 -15.19 8.25
CA ALA A 115 -8.63 -13.98 9.06
C ALA A 115 -9.35 -12.89 8.27
N THR A 116 -10.43 -13.25 7.57
CA THR A 116 -11.18 -12.32 6.71
C THR A 116 -11.70 -11.11 7.46
N GLY A 117 -12.23 -11.30 8.68
CA GLY A 117 -12.77 -10.19 9.47
C GLY A 117 -11.70 -9.16 9.83
N GLU A 118 -10.52 -9.62 10.24
CA GLU A 118 -9.41 -8.73 10.56
C GLU A 118 -8.93 -7.97 9.32
N HIS A 119 -8.90 -8.68 8.19
CA HIS A 119 -8.50 -8.10 6.91
C HIS A 119 -9.43 -6.93 6.53
N LEU A 120 -10.74 -7.14 6.63
CA LEU A 120 -11.73 -6.10 6.33
C LEU A 120 -11.60 -4.89 7.25
N LYS A 121 -11.33 -5.12 8.53
CA LYS A 121 -11.10 -4.03 9.48
C LYS A 121 -9.87 -3.21 9.12
N THR A 122 -8.82 -3.88 8.67
CA THR A 122 -7.58 -3.21 8.24
C THR A 122 -7.85 -2.33 7.02
N LEU A 123 -8.55 -2.86 6.01
CA LEU A 123 -8.89 -2.09 4.82
C LEU A 123 -9.72 -0.86 5.16
N ALA A 124 -10.70 -1.01 6.05
CA ALA A 124 -11.52 0.11 6.50
C ALA A 124 -10.69 1.16 7.25
N ARG A 125 -9.75 0.72 8.07
CA ARG A 125 -8.86 1.63 8.81
C ARG A 125 -7.97 2.44 7.86
N ILE A 126 -7.44 1.80 6.83
CA ILE A 126 -6.63 2.48 5.80
C ILE A 126 -7.49 3.54 5.11
N SER A 127 -8.70 3.20 4.70
CA SER A 127 -9.61 4.13 4.04
C SER A 127 -9.88 5.35 4.93
N ARG A 128 -10.12 5.14 6.21
CA ARG A 128 -10.38 6.25 7.13
C ARG A 128 -9.16 7.14 7.31
N LEU A 129 -7.98 6.52 7.48
CA LEU A 129 -6.73 7.26 7.66
C LEU A 129 -6.43 8.15 6.46
N LEU A 130 -6.62 7.64 5.26
CA LEU A 130 -6.28 8.34 4.02
C LEU A 130 -7.42 9.18 3.46
N ARG A 131 -8.52 9.33 4.19
CA ARG A 131 -9.62 10.21 3.81
C ARG A 131 -9.25 11.69 3.94
N ASN A 132 -8.38 12.02 4.88
CA ASN A 132 -7.95 13.38 5.16
C ASN A 132 -7.01 13.89 4.06
N LYS A 133 -7.46 14.90 3.30
CA LYS A 133 -6.68 15.43 2.18
C LYS A 133 -5.36 16.04 2.63
N ALA A 134 -5.36 16.79 3.73
CA ALA A 134 -4.13 17.41 4.22
C ALA A 134 -3.08 16.36 4.58
N PHE A 135 -3.51 15.25 5.16
CA PHE A 135 -2.60 14.15 5.48
C PHE A 135 -2.07 13.46 4.22
N ARG A 136 -2.95 13.22 3.24
CA ARG A 136 -2.49 12.67 1.95
C ARG A 136 -1.42 13.56 1.32
N ASP A 137 -1.66 14.86 1.33
CA ASP A 137 -0.70 15.84 0.75
C ASP A 137 0.64 15.79 1.48
N GLN A 138 0.64 15.63 2.80
CA GLN A 138 1.87 15.47 3.57
C GLN A 138 2.64 14.22 3.15
N LEU A 139 1.95 13.10 2.98
CA LEU A 139 2.59 11.85 2.54
C LEU A 139 3.19 11.99 1.14
N ILE A 140 2.45 12.61 0.23
CA ILE A 140 2.91 12.79 -1.15
C ILE A 140 4.14 13.70 -1.20
N SER A 141 4.25 14.63 -0.26
CA SER A 141 5.38 15.57 -0.17
C SER A 141 6.56 15.04 0.64
N ALA A 142 6.45 13.85 1.22
CA ALA A 142 7.53 13.29 2.04
C ALA A 142 8.81 13.08 1.23
N GLU A 143 9.94 13.37 1.84
CA GLU A 143 11.24 13.30 1.16
C GLU A 143 11.78 11.88 1.01
N SER A 144 11.26 10.95 1.81
CA SER A 144 11.71 9.56 1.82
C SER A 144 10.64 8.66 2.42
N GLY A 145 10.82 7.36 2.26
CA GLY A 145 9.96 6.37 2.91
C GLY A 145 10.00 6.50 4.43
N LYS A 146 11.18 6.78 5.00
CA LYS A 146 11.30 7.00 6.45
C LYS A 146 10.48 8.20 6.91
N ALA A 147 10.55 9.32 6.18
CA ALA A 147 9.79 10.51 6.53
C ALA A 147 8.29 10.22 6.47
N ALA A 148 7.84 9.50 5.45
CA ALA A 148 6.43 9.11 5.32
C ALA A 148 6.01 8.16 6.44
N TYR A 149 6.86 7.20 6.79
CA TYR A 149 6.58 6.28 7.90
C TYR A 149 6.41 7.05 9.21
N ASP A 150 7.29 8.02 9.47
CA ASP A 150 7.21 8.84 10.69
C ASP A 150 5.91 9.65 10.74
N LEU A 151 5.44 10.16 9.57
CA LEU A 151 4.16 10.84 9.49
C LEU A 151 3.00 9.91 9.84
N LEU A 152 3.05 8.67 9.36
CA LEU A 152 2.01 7.67 9.67
C LEU A 152 1.98 7.34 11.16
N VAL A 153 3.14 7.16 11.77
CA VAL A 153 3.24 6.90 13.21
C VAL A 153 2.63 8.04 14.00
N ALA A 154 2.99 9.29 13.66
CA ALA A 154 2.48 10.47 14.35
C ALA A 154 0.97 10.59 14.20
N GLU A 155 0.45 10.37 13.00
CA GLU A 155 -0.99 10.49 12.74
C GLU A 155 -1.79 9.44 13.50
N GLU A 156 -1.33 8.20 13.53
CA GLU A 156 -2.02 7.15 14.28
C GLU A 156 -1.98 7.37 15.78
N THR A 157 -0.89 7.94 16.29
CA THR A 157 -0.76 8.27 17.71
C THR A 157 -1.76 9.35 18.09
N ASP A 158 -1.92 10.38 17.25
CA ASP A 158 -2.84 11.49 17.52
C ASP A 158 -4.31 11.07 17.49
N ARG A 159 -4.63 10.00 16.76
CA ARG A 159 -6.01 9.50 16.64
C ARG A 159 -6.47 8.62 17.80
N GLN A 160 -5.56 8.26 18.70
CA GLN A 160 -5.90 7.40 19.84
C GLN A 160 -6.34 8.19 21.09
#